data_4db21676e8f0ca7aada443f37a7708fe
#
_entry.id   4db21676e8f0ca7aada443f37a7708fe
#
_cell.length_a   1.000
_cell.length_b   1.000
_cell.length_c   1.000
_cell.angle_alpha   90.00
_cell.angle_beta   90.00
_cell.angle_gamma   90.00
#
_symmetry.space_group_name_H-M   'P 1'
#
loop_
_entity.id
_entity.type
_entity.pdbx_description
1 polymer ?
#
loop_
_entity_poly.entity_id
_entity_poly.type
_entity_poly.pdbx_seq_one_letter_code
_entity_poly.pdbx_strand_id
1 'polypeptide(L)'
;VIEATVWHKLMKRSEAKSRAVELFTFLGLPDPQHFGERYPHQVSGGQLQRAMTAMALCASPDLVVFDEPTTALDVTTQIEVLIAIKKAIATTGTAALYISHDLAVVAQIADDIMVLRHGKMVEQGSVRKIFDAPREDYTRELVAVRQKEIESRVEASTSLLTITNISAAYNPATPVLTDITLDLAKGQTLAIVGESGSGKSTLARVVSGPLQPTAGEIRFDGTVLPASLERRSKETLRNIQMISQLPDLALNPRRTIADIISRPLQFYFGMPRDARRKAVAELIDLTELPKNLLERYPAELSGGQKQRVCIARALAARPKLLLCDEPTSALDPLVAESILELLRRVQSETKTSYLFITHDLAIVRTIADKIAVMHQGSVVRYGLKLDVLSPPYDDYTAKLLASVPQMKPGWLDDIILKREERTIADTNKDMKA
;
A
#
# COMPACT_ATOMS: atom_id res chain seq x y z
N VAL A 1 21.19 8.51 -16.40
CA VAL A 1 20.22 8.46 -17.51
C VAL A 1 20.94 8.25 -18.85
N ILE A 2 22.00 8.98 -19.13
CA ILE A 2 22.70 8.97 -20.44
C ILE A 2 23.81 7.91 -20.59
N GLU A 3 24.12 7.17 -19.53
CA GLU A 3 25.31 6.31 -19.48
C GLU A 3 25.29 5.23 -20.55
N ALA A 4 24.19 4.49 -20.68
CA ALA A 4 24.05 3.44 -21.69
C ALA A 4 24.24 3.99 -23.11
N THR A 5 23.60 5.14 -23.41
CA THR A 5 23.67 5.78 -24.74
C THR A 5 25.09 6.20 -25.11
N VAL A 6 25.84 6.74 -24.14
CA VAL A 6 27.24 7.16 -24.34
C VAL A 6 28.19 5.96 -24.40
N TRP A 7 28.00 4.98 -23.50
CA TRP A 7 28.82 3.76 -23.44
C TRP A 7 28.76 2.94 -24.73
N HIS A 8 27.54 2.76 -25.24
CA HIS A 8 27.34 2.05 -26.51
C HIS A 8 27.62 2.93 -27.75
N LYS A 9 28.09 4.16 -27.58
CA LYS A 9 28.43 5.09 -28.66
C LYS A 9 27.26 5.38 -29.61
N LEU A 10 26.02 5.34 -29.10
CA LEU A 10 24.81 5.63 -29.88
C LEU A 10 24.70 7.14 -30.16
N MET A 11 25.15 7.98 -29.23
CA MET A 11 25.13 9.46 -29.32
C MET A 11 26.38 10.03 -28.65
N LYS A 12 26.77 11.26 -29.04
CA LYS A 12 27.75 12.05 -28.29
C LYS A 12 27.14 12.46 -26.93
N ARG A 13 28.01 12.70 -25.95
CA ARG A 13 27.57 13.06 -24.58
C ARG A 13 26.69 14.32 -24.53
N SER A 14 26.96 15.31 -25.40
CA SER A 14 26.12 16.52 -25.50
C SER A 14 24.73 16.21 -26.04
N GLU A 15 24.63 15.42 -27.10
CA GLU A 15 23.36 14.99 -27.70
C GLU A 15 22.55 14.14 -26.73
N ALA A 16 23.20 13.18 -26.01
CA ALA A 16 22.56 12.37 -25.00
C ALA A 16 22.00 13.21 -23.83
N LYS A 17 22.72 14.28 -23.42
CA LYS A 17 22.21 15.23 -22.43
C LYS A 17 20.97 15.97 -22.92
N SER A 18 20.98 16.48 -24.13
CA SER A 18 19.81 17.16 -24.74
C SER A 18 18.62 16.19 -24.82
N ARG A 19 18.86 14.95 -25.26
CA ARG A 19 17.83 13.89 -25.30
C ARG A 19 17.27 13.58 -23.93
N ALA A 20 18.11 13.51 -22.88
CA ALA A 20 17.64 13.29 -21.51
C ALA A 20 16.73 14.44 -21.03
N VAL A 21 17.07 15.69 -21.32
CA VAL A 21 16.23 16.87 -20.99
C VAL A 21 14.88 16.82 -21.71
N GLU A 22 14.87 16.46 -23.01
CA GLU A 22 13.64 16.26 -23.76
C GLU A 22 12.75 15.20 -23.10
N LEU A 23 13.33 14.05 -22.71
CA LEU A 23 12.61 12.98 -22.03
C LEU A 23 12.12 13.40 -20.64
N PHE A 24 12.91 14.17 -19.88
CA PHE A 24 12.47 14.71 -18.59
C PHE A 24 11.28 15.66 -18.76
N THR A 25 11.33 16.53 -19.76
CA THR A 25 10.21 17.43 -20.11
C THR A 25 8.98 16.62 -20.48
N PHE A 26 9.14 15.65 -21.37
CA PHE A 26 8.07 14.80 -21.87
C PHE A 26 7.40 13.97 -20.75
N LEU A 27 8.21 13.44 -19.82
CA LEU A 27 7.75 12.67 -18.67
C LEU A 27 7.26 13.54 -17.51
N GLY A 28 7.19 14.87 -17.68
CA GLY A 28 6.68 15.79 -16.68
C GLY A 28 7.51 15.87 -15.40
N LEU A 29 8.83 15.74 -15.52
CA LEU A 29 9.73 15.90 -14.38
C LEU A 29 9.95 17.41 -14.10
N PRO A 30 9.99 17.84 -12.84
CA PRO A 30 10.16 19.24 -12.48
C PRO A 30 11.57 19.73 -12.80
N ASP A 31 11.70 20.94 -13.33
CA ASP A 31 12.98 21.54 -13.71
C ASP A 31 13.83 20.61 -14.60
N PRO A 32 13.35 20.26 -15.82
CA PRO A 32 13.97 19.24 -16.66
C PRO A 32 15.43 19.53 -17.01
N GLN A 33 15.81 20.80 -17.07
CA GLN A 33 17.17 21.23 -17.41
C GLN A 33 18.19 20.83 -16.34
N HIS A 34 17.81 20.88 -15.07
CA HIS A 34 18.69 20.56 -13.93
C HIS A 34 18.31 19.26 -13.22
N PHE A 35 17.24 18.59 -13.64
CA PHE A 35 16.78 17.35 -12.98
C PHE A 35 17.86 16.28 -12.94
N GLY A 36 18.64 16.15 -14.01
CA GLY A 36 19.72 15.16 -14.13
C GLY A 36 20.90 15.37 -13.16
N GLU A 37 20.96 16.49 -12.45
CA GLU A 37 21.97 16.81 -11.43
C GLU A 37 21.56 16.37 -10.02
N ARG A 38 20.29 15.97 -9.84
CA ARG A 38 19.75 15.52 -8.54
C ARG A 38 20.18 14.08 -8.24
N TYR A 39 20.37 13.81 -6.96
CA TYR A 39 20.60 12.45 -6.47
C TYR A 39 19.28 11.73 -6.20
N PRO A 40 19.27 10.37 -6.25
CA PRO A 40 18.04 9.58 -6.03
C PRO A 40 17.31 9.89 -4.71
N HIS A 41 18.03 10.21 -3.64
CA HIS A 41 17.46 10.57 -2.35
C HIS A 41 16.82 11.97 -2.29
N GLN A 42 16.99 12.78 -3.33
CA GLN A 42 16.45 14.15 -3.43
C GLN A 42 15.15 14.20 -4.24
N VAL A 43 14.68 13.07 -4.75
CA VAL A 43 13.50 12.98 -5.61
C VAL A 43 12.48 12.02 -5.03
N SER A 44 11.18 12.22 -5.35
CA SER A 44 10.12 11.31 -4.94
C SER A 44 10.18 9.98 -5.69
N GLY A 45 9.52 8.94 -5.17
CA GLY A 45 9.45 7.63 -5.83
C GLY A 45 8.91 7.71 -7.26
N GLY A 46 7.85 8.48 -7.50
CA GLY A 46 7.30 8.67 -8.84
C GLY A 46 8.21 9.47 -9.78
N GLN A 47 8.97 10.45 -9.25
CA GLN A 47 10.00 11.15 -10.02
C GLN A 47 11.15 10.22 -10.39
N LEU A 48 11.58 9.38 -9.44
CA LEU A 48 12.62 8.38 -9.69
C LEU A 48 12.17 7.38 -10.76
N GLN A 49 10.95 6.89 -10.68
CA GLN A 49 10.39 5.95 -11.65
C GLN A 49 10.31 6.55 -13.06
N ARG A 50 9.86 7.81 -13.18
CA ARG A 50 9.87 8.54 -14.47
C ARG A 50 11.30 8.78 -14.99
N ALA A 51 12.26 9.04 -14.09
CA ALA A 51 13.67 9.15 -14.47
C ALA A 51 14.26 7.81 -14.96
N MET A 52 13.87 6.68 -14.36
CA MET A 52 14.24 5.34 -14.85
C MET A 52 13.62 5.06 -16.22
N THR A 53 12.37 5.47 -16.45
CA THR A 53 11.73 5.40 -17.78
C THR A 53 12.50 6.24 -18.81
N ALA A 54 12.90 7.47 -18.45
CA ALA A 54 13.78 8.30 -19.30
C ALA A 54 15.11 7.62 -19.61
N MET A 55 15.70 6.96 -18.62
CA MET A 55 16.96 6.21 -18.78
C MET A 55 16.81 5.05 -19.77
N ALA A 56 15.72 4.29 -19.67
CA ALA A 56 15.44 3.18 -20.58
C ALA A 56 15.21 3.67 -22.02
N LEU A 57 14.47 4.77 -22.20
CA LEU A 57 14.10 5.32 -23.51
C LEU A 57 15.21 6.18 -24.15
N CYS A 58 16.22 6.61 -23.40
CA CYS A 58 17.28 7.50 -23.89
C CYS A 58 18.08 6.88 -25.06
N ALA A 59 18.24 5.57 -25.05
CA ALA A 59 18.91 4.82 -26.11
C ALA A 59 18.04 4.48 -27.32
N SER A 60 16.77 4.93 -27.33
CA SER A 60 15.76 4.62 -28.36
C SER A 60 15.65 3.11 -28.66
N PRO A 61 15.39 2.26 -27.66
CA PRO A 61 15.32 0.82 -27.85
C PRO A 61 14.07 0.39 -28.63
N ASP A 62 14.13 -0.76 -29.31
CA ASP A 62 12.95 -1.37 -29.95
C ASP A 62 11.98 -1.96 -28.92
N LEU A 63 12.51 -2.41 -27.77
CA LEU A 63 11.74 -3.03 -26.68
C LEU A 63 12.17 -2.47 -25.32
N VAL A 64 11.22 -2.07 -24.49
CA VAL A 64 11.43 -1.75 -23.07
C VAL A 64 10.70 -2.75 -22.18
N VAL A 65 11.39 -3.25 -21.15
CA VAL A 65 10.79 -4.11 -20.12
C VAL A 65 10.54 -3.27 -18.87
N PHE A 66 9.29 -3.19 -18.45
CA PHE A 66 8.85 -2.58 -17.20
C PHE A 66 8.53 -3.70 -16.19
N ASP A 67 9.38 -3.84 -15.18
CA ASP A 67 9.18 -4.81 -14.12
C ASP A 67 8.65 -4.11 -12.88
N GLU A 68 7.35 -4.29 -12.60
CA GLU A 68 6.63 -3.69 -11.48
C GLU A 68 6.86 -2.16 -11.34
N PRO A 69 6.74 -1.34 -12.40
CA PRO A 69 7.17 0.05 -12.38
C PRO A 69 6.32 0.96 -11.49
N THR A 70 5.19 0.49 -10.98
CA THR A 70 4.29 1.28 -10.14
C THR A 70 4.15 0.71 -8.73
N THR A 71 4.83 -0.38 -8.41
CA THR A 71 4.84 -0.98 -7.07
C THR A 71 5.43 0.00 -6.05
N ALA A 72 4.86 0.04 -4.87
CA ALA A 72 5.19 0.97 -3.78
C ALA A 72 4.93 2.47 -4.06
N LEU A 73 4.21 2.81 -5.14
CA LEU A 73 3.68 4.15 -5.36
C LEU A 73 2.26 4.26 -4.79
N ASP A 74 1.93 5.43 -4.26
CA ASP A 74 0.54 5.74 -3.94
C ASP A 74 -0.29 5.91 -5.24
N VAL A 75 -1.61 5.77 -5.12
CA VAL A 75 -2.51 5.73 -6.28
C VAL A 75 -2.47 6.99 -7.15
N THR A 76 -2.20 8.16 -6.57
CA THR A 76 -2.12 9.42 -7.33
C THR A 76 -0.83 9.50 -8.13
N THR A 77 0.29 9.14 -7.52
CA THR A 77 1.61 9.05 -8.18
C THR A 77 1.62 7.93 -9.22
N GLN A 78 0.98 6.80 -8.93
CA GLN A 78 0.84 5.67 -9.85
C GLN A 78 0.22 6.09 -11.18
N ILE A 79 -0.91 6.83 -11.15
CA ILE A 79 -1.54 7.34 -12.38
C ILE A 79 -0.62 8.26 -13.17
N GLU A 80 0.10 9.16 -12.51
CA GLU A 80 1.03 10.06 -13.20
C GLU A 80 2.12 9.29 -13.95
N VAL A 81 2.67 8.26 -13.33
CA VAL A 81 3.67 7.37 -13.94
C VAL A 81 3.05 6.57 -15.09
N LEU A 82 1.84 6.04 -14.93
CA LEU A 82 1.14 5.30 -15.99
C LEU A 82 0.86 6.17 -17.22
N ILE A 83 0.37 7.40 -17.03
CA ILE A 83 0.16 8.37 -18.11
C ILE A 83 1.47 8.66 -18.84
N ALA A 84 2.55 8.90 -18.08
CA ALA A 84 3.86 9.18 -18.64
C ALA A 84 4.40 7.99 -19.47
N ILE A 85 4.31 6.78 -18.95
CA ILE A 85 4.73 5.55 -19.65
C ILE A 85 3.90 5.36 -20.92
N LYS A 86 2.56 5.44 -20.84
CA LYS A 86 1.67 5.23 -21.99
C LYS A 86 1.95 6.24 -23.10
N LYS A 87 2.09 7.52 -22.76
CA LYS A 87 2.45 8.57 -23.72
C LYS A 87 3.84 8.31 -24.33
N ALA A 88 4.81 7.91 -23.52
CA ALA A 88 6.17 7.64 -23.98
C ALA A 88 6.23 6.51 -24.99
N ILE A 89 5.58 5.38 -24.71
CA ILE A 89 5.48 4.23 -25.62
C ILE A 89 4.82 4.64 -26.94
N ALA A 90 3.67 5.34 -26.87
CA ALA A 90 2.93 5.78 -28.06
C ALA A 90 3.75 6.75 -28.94
N THR A 91 4.53 7.66 -28.32
CA THR A 91 5.32 8.67 -29.06
C THR A 91 6.59 8.10 -29.67
N THR A 92 7.25 7.17 -28.96
CA THR A 92 8.52 6.59 -29.43
C THR A 92 8.32 5.41 -30.38
N GLY A 93 7.13 4.83 -30.44
CA GLY A 93 6.85 3.59 -31.19
C GLY A 93 7.59 2.36 -30.63
N THR A 94 8.12 2.45 -29.43
CA THR A 94 8.84 1.37 -28.75
C THR A 94 7.87 0.29 -28.29
N ALA A 95 8.16 -0.99 -28.53
CA ALA A 95 7.40 -2.08 -27.93
C ALA A 95 7.64 -2.14 -26.42
N ALA A 96 6.61 -2.52 -25.66
CA ALA A 96 6.70 -2.62 -24.20
C ALA A 96 6.28 -3.99 -23.70
N LEU A 97 7.11 -4.59 -22.84
CA LEU A 97 6.73 -5.71 -22.00
C LEU A 97 6.49 -5.18 -20.58
N TYR A 98 5.24 -5.18 -20.14
CA TYR A 98 4.85 -4.67 -18.82
C TYR A 98 4.53 -5.81 -17.87
N ILE A 99 5.31 -5.97 -16.81
CA ILE A 99 5.12 -6.99 -15.79
C ILE A 99 4.45 -6.34 -14.59
N SER A 100 3.33 -6.89 -14.14
CA SER A 100 2.63 -6.43 -12.94
C SER A 100 1.71 -7.51 -12.38
N HIS A 101 1.49 -7.47 -11.08
CA HIS A 101 0.43 -8.23 -10.41
C HIS A 101 -0.89 -7.45 -10.32
N ASP A 102 -0.90 -6.15 -10.65
CA ASP A 102 -2.11 -5.32 -10.61
C ASP A 102 -2.84 -5.34 -11.96
N LEU A 103 -3.89 -6.17 -12.05
CA LEU A 103 -4.71 -6.30 -13.25
C LEU A 103 -5.39 -4.99 -13.67
N ALA A 104 -5.76 -4.11 -12.71
CA ALA A 104 -6.39 -2.85 -13.06
C ALA A 104 -5.40 -1.91 -13.76
N VAL A 105 -4.13 -1.96 -13.38
CA VAL A 105 -3.04 -1.26 -14.07
C VAL A 105 -2.79 -1.86 -15.46
N VAL A 106 -2.68 -3.17 -15.55
CA VAL A 106 -2.46 -3.88 -16.82
C VAL A 106 -3.58 -3.56 -17.82
N ALA A 107 -4.84 -3.51 -17.37
CA ALA A 107 -5.99 -3.14 -18.20
C ALA A 107 -5.88 -1.77 -18.87
N GLN A 108 -5.04 -0.87 -18.35
CA GLN A 108 -4.89 0.50 -18.85
C GLN A 108 -3.74 0.68 -19.86
N ILE A 109 -2.77 -0.25 -19.85
CA ILE A 109 -1.54 -0.11 -20.64
C ILE A 109 -1.42 -1.17 -21.73
N ALA A 110 -1.82 -2.40 -21.45
CA ALA A 110 -1.58 -3.53 -22.32
C ALA A 110 -2.59 -3.64 -23.47
N ASP A 111 -2.14 -4.14 -24.61
CA ASP A 111 -3.00 -4.58 -25.71
C ASP A 111 -3.36 -6.06 -25.54
N ASP A 112 -2.36 -6.89 -25.20
CA ASP A 112 -2.48 -8.31 -24.93
C ASP A 112 -1.93 -8.65 -23.53
N ILE A 113 -2.55 -9.63 -22.89
CA ILE A 113 -2.17 -10.11 -21.55
C ILE A 113 -1.75 -11.56 -21.63
N MET A 114 -0.64 -11.89 -20.98
CA MET A 114 -0.20 -13.25 -20.68
C MET A 114 -0.28 -13.48 -19.18
N VAL A 115 -1.13 -14.39 -18.74
CA VAL A 115 -1.27 -14.79 -17.33
C VAL A 115 -0.28 -15.91 -17.02
N LEU A 116 0.56 -15.70 -16.02
CA LEU A 116 1.57 -16.65 -15.58
C LEU A 116 1.25 -17.19 -14.17
N ARG A 117 1.47 -18.50 -13.97
CA ARG A 117 1.41 -19.14 -12.64
C ARG A 117 2.51 -20.19 -12.51
N HIS A 118 3.31 -20.11 -11.47
CA HIS A 118 4.43 -21.05 -11.22
C HIS A 118 5.36 -21.23 -12.43
N GLY A 119 5.69 -20.13 -13.11
CA GLY A 119 6.56 -20.12 -14.28
C GLY A 119 5.95 -20.70 -15.57
N LYS A 120 4.64 -20.99 -15.58
CA LYS A 120 3.93 -21.51 -16.75
C LYS A 120 2.87 -20.52 -17.20
N MET A 121 2.70 -20.41 -18.51
CA MET A 121 1.58 -19.69 -19.12
C MET A 121 0.28 -20.43 -18.83
N VAL A 122 -0.69 -19.72 -18.25
CA VAL A 122 -2.03 -20.20 -17.94
C VAL A 122 -2.97 -19.81 -19.04
N GLU A 123 -2.99 -18.52 -19.41
CA GLU A 123 -3.89 -17.98 -20.43
C GLU A 123 -3.23 -16.81 -21.14
N GLN A 124 -3.56 -16.61 -22.43
CA GLN A 124 -3.13 -15.46 -23.21
C GLN A 124 -4.28 -14.96 -24.08
N GLY A 125 -4.39 -13.64 -24.22
CA GLY A 125 -5.37 -13.01 -25.10
C GLY A 125 -5.40 -11.49 -24.96
N SER A 126 -6.22 -10.87 -25.82
CA SER A 126 -6.43 -9.43 -25.70
C SER A 126 -7.03 -9.06 -24.36
N VAL A 127 -6.75 -7.83 -23.90
CA VAL A 127 -7.26 -7.30 -22.63
C VAL A 127 -8.76 -7.59 -22.46
N ARG A 128 -9.58 -7.32 -23.49
CA ARG A 128 -11.03 -7.59 -23.43
C ARG A 128 -11.37 -9.06 -23.19
N LYS A 129 -10.67 -9.99 -23.84
CA LYS A 129 -10.92 -11.43 -23.65
C LYS A 129 -10.61 -11.88 -22.24
N ILE A 130 -9.49 -11.41 -21.68
CA ILE A 130 -9.06 -11.79 -20.34
C ILE A 130 -10.01 -11.22 -19.25
N PHE A 131 -10.57 -10.01 -19.46
CA PHE A 131 -11.46 -9.39 -18.48
C PHE A 131 -12.93 -9.81 -18.64
N ASP A 132 -13.44 -9.88 -19.89
CA ASP A 132 -14.86 -10.10 -20.13
C ASP A 132 -15.23 -11.60 -20.18
N ALA A 133 -14.30 -12.46 -20.60
CA ALA A 133 -14.54 -13.88 -20.81
C ALA A 133 -13.30 -14.75 -20.53
N PRO A 134 -12.75 -14.72 -19.28
CA PRO A 134 -11.62 -15.57 -18.92
C PRO A 134 -11.98 -17.04 -18.99
N ARG A 135 -11.10 -17.85 -19.59
CA ARG A 135 -11.34 -19.29 -19.82
C ARG A 135 -10.84 -20.15 -18.66
N GLU A 136 -9.71 -19.78 -18.13
CA GLU A 136 -9.03 -20.53 -17.06
C GLU A 136 -9.55 -20.13 -15.68
N ASP A 137 -9.70 -21.08 -14.77
CA ASP A 137 -10.19 -20.83 -13.39
C ASP A 137 -9.32 -19.83 -12.65
N TYR A 138 -8.01 -19.95 -12.77
CA TYR A 138 -7.07 -19.04 -12.15
C TYR A 138 -7.23 -17.59 -12.63
N THR A 139 -7.45 -17.40 -13.92
CA THR A 139 -7.70 -16.06 -14.50
C THR A 139 -9.03 -15.50 -14.00
N ARG A 140 -10.08 -16.35 -13.91
CA ARG A 140 -11.38 -15.96 -13.34
C ARG A 140 -11.25 -15.49 -11.88
N GLU A 141 -10.49 -16.24 -11.08
CA GLU A 141 -10.22 -15.87 -9.69
C GLU A 141 -9.50 -14.52 -9.59
N LEU A 142 -8.44 -14.30 -10.38
CA LEU A 142 -7.70 -13.03 -10.41
C LEU A 142 -8.60 -11.83 -10.76
N VAL A 143 -9.47 -11.98 -11.74
CA VAL A 143 -10.39 -10.91 -12.17
C VAL A 143 -11.46 -10.65 -11.10
N ALA A 144 -11.94 -11.68 -10.41
CA ALA A 144 -13.01 -11.58 -9.41
C ALA A 144 -12.59 -10.95 -8.08
N VAL A 145 -11.30 -11.01 -7.71
CA VAL A 145 -10.79 -10.55 -6.40
C VAL A 145 -11.20 -9.10 -6.07
N ARG A 146 -11.19 -8.18 -7.01
CA ARG A 146 -11.48 -6.75 -6.77
C ARG A 146 -12.96 -6.36 -6.74
N GLN A 147 -13.88 -7.30 -6.92
CA GLN A 147 -15.33 -6.99 -7.03
C GLN A 147 -16.11 -7.19 -5.72
N LYS A 148 -15.49 -7.68 -4.65
CA LYS A 148 -16.17 -7.94 -3.38
C LYS A 148 -16.32 -6.65 -2.58
N GLU A 149 -17.57 -6.22 -2.34
CA GLU A 149 -17.90 -5.20 -1.33
C GLU A 149 -18.55 -5.89 -0.12
N ILE A 150 -18.26 -5.40 1.08
CA ILE A 150 -18.85 -5.90 2.32
C ILE A 150 -19.61 -4.76 3.00
N GLU A 151 -20.82 -5.06 3.49
CA GLU A 151 -21.61 -4.12 4.27
C GLU A 151 -20.90 -3.73 5.57
N SER A 152 -20.97 -2.44 5.92
CA SER A 152 -20.39 -1.90 7.15
C SER A 152 -21.18 -2.39 8.36
N ARG A 153 -20.49 -2.79 9.42
CA ARG A 153 -21.11 -3.13 10.70
C ARG A 153 -21.41 -1.85 11.46
N VAL A 154 -22.66 -1.43 11.46
CA VAL A 154 -23.14 -0.28 12.23
C VAL A 154 -23.72 -0.78 13.55
N GLU A 155 -22.89 -1.29 14.46
CA GLU A 155 -23.32 -1.53 15.84
C GLU A 155 -22.81 -0.39 16.74
N ALA A 156 -23.69 0.13 17.59
CA ALA A 156 -23.33 1.09 18.62
C ALA A 156 -22.45 0.37 19.66
N SER A 157 -21.13 0.44 19.50
CA SER A 157 -20.19 -0.15 20.43
C SER A 157 -19.39 0.93 21.15
N THR A 158 -18.91 0.60 22.37
CA THR A 158 -18.05 1.52 23.14
C THR A 158 -16.71 1.76 22.45
N SER A 159 -16.20 2.99 22.52
CA SER A 159 -14.90 3.32 21.97
C SER A 159 -13.79 2.49 22.62
N LEU A 160 -12.91 1.88 21.80
CA LEU A 160 -11.70 1.18 22.24
C LEU A 160 -10.50 2.12 22.21
N LEU A 161 -10.35 2.89 21.14
CA LEU A 161 -9.26 3.83 20.94
C LEU A 161 -9.84 5.21 20.64
N THR A 162 -9.46 6.21 21.43
CA THR A 162 -9.76 7.61 21.17
C THR A 162 -8.46 8.38 21.03
N ILE A 163 -8.30 9.08 19.95
CA ILE A 163 -7.15 9.93 19.63
C ILE A 163 -7.69 11.36 19.60
N THR A 164 -7.14 12.26 20.41
CA THR A 164 -7.62 13.64 20.55
C THR A 164 -6.48 14.62 20.35
N ASN A 165 -6.58 15.44 19.31
CA ASN A 165 -5.67 16.54 18.96
C ASN A 165 -4.18 16.11 18.95
N ILE A 166 -3.89 14.91 18.46
CA ILE A 166 -2.53 14.38 18.39
C ILE A 166 -1.70 15.12 17.34
N SER A 167 -0.58 15.67 17.80
CA SER A 167 0.50 16.15 16.95
C SER A 167 1.77 15.38 17.23
N ALA A 168 2.61 15.15 16.20
CA ALA A 168 3.87 14.43 16.37
C ALA A 168 4.91 14.83 15.33
N ALA A 169 6.18 14.75 15.70
CA ALA A 169 7.33 15.05 14.86
C ALA A 169 8.50 14.12 15.17
N TYR A 170 9.30 13.77 14.16
CA TYR A 170 10.61 13.12 14.37
C TYR A 170 11.69 14.16 14.73
N ASN A 171 11.56 15.36 14.18
CA ASN A 171 12.37 16.52 14.49
C ASN A 171 11.42 17.65 14.92
N PRO A 172 11.65 18.32 16.07
CA PRO A 172 10.78 19.40 16.54
C PRO A 172 10.48 20.50 15.51
N ALA A 173 11.42 20.75 14.58
CA ALA A 173 11.26 21.76 13.54
C ALA A 173 10.32 21.34 12.37
N THR A 174 9.96 20.04 12.28
CA THR A 174 9.20 19.53 11.15
C THR A 174 8.07 18.62 11.64
N PRO A 175 6.87 19.17 11.91
CA PRO A 175 5.71 18.36 12.30
C PRO A 175 5.32 17.41 11.16
N VAL A 176 4.99 16.16 11.54
CA VAL A 176 4.53 15.12 10.60
C VAL A 176 3.04 14.83 10.81
N LEU A 177 2.56 14.96 12.04
CA LEU A 177 1.14 14.88 12.36
C LEU A 177 0.71 16.19 13.01
N THR A 178 -0.46 16.69 12.60
CA THR A 178 -1.03 17.94 13.11
C THR A 178 -2.51 17.72 13.43
N ASP A 179 -2.87 17.88 14.71
CA ASP A 179 -4.24 17.91 15.20
C ASP A 179 -5.11 16.71 14.77
N ILE A 180 -4.59 15.50 14.93
CA ILE A 180 -5.32 14.27 14.57
C ILE A 180 -6.34 13.92 15.65
N THR A 181 -7.62 13.86 15.27
CA THR A 181 -8.72 13.42 16.14
C THR A 181 -9.50 12.31 15.47
N LEU A 182 -9.53 11.10 16.09
CA LEU A 182 -10.13 9.89 15.55
C LEU A 182 -10.66 9.02 16.69
N ASP A 183 -11.67 8.20 16.41
CA ASP A 183 -12.16 7.16 17.31
C ASP A 183 -12.32 5.81 16.61
N LEU A 184 -12.06 4.74 17.33
CA LEU A 184 -12.26 3.37 16.89
C LEU A 184 -13.05 2.60 17.97
N ALA A 185 -14.18 2.06 17.58
CA ALA A 185 -15.02 1.27 18.46
C ALA A 185 -14.54 -0.19 18.56
N LYS A 186 -14.95 -0.90 19.62
CA LYS A 186 -14.61 -2.31 19.85
C LYS A 186 -15.16 -3.17 18.71
N GLY A 187 -14.29 -4.06 18.19
CA GLY A 187 -14.63 -4.99 17.12
C GLY A 187 -14.76 -4.38 15.73
N GLN A 188 -14.52 -3.07 15.56
CA GLN A 188 -14.57 -2.37 14.28
C GLN A 188 -13.18 -2.24 13.63
N THR A 189 -13.19 -1.94 12.34
CA THR A 189 -12.02 -1.57 11.55
C THR A 189 -12.10 -0.10 11.16
N LEU A 190 -11.12 0.70 11.62
CA LEU A 190 -10.85 2.04 11.11
C LEU A 190 -9.74 1.97 10.06
N ALA A 191 -10.07 2.23 8.81
CA ALA A 191 -9.08 2.36 7.75
C ALA A 191 -8.50 3.77 7.70
N ILE A 192 -7.18 3.86 7.58
CA ILE A 192 -6.44 5.11 7.36
C ILE A 192 -5.89 5.09 5.95
N VAL A 193 -6.32 6.04 5.12
CA VAL A 193 -5.92 6.13 3.70
C VAL A 193 -5.29 7.49 3.39
N GLY A 194 -4.54 7.56 2.29
CA GLY A 194 -3.88 8.79 1.83
C GLY A 194 -2.60 8.50 1.07
N GLU A 195 -2.02 9.52 0.45
CA GLU A 195 -0.75 9.41 -0.30
C GLU A 195 0.43 8.98 0.57
N SER A 196 1.51 8.53 -0.06
CA SER A 196 2.77 8.27 0.63
C SER A 196 3.27 9.55 1.31
N GLY A 197 3.77 9.42 2.53
CA GLY A 197 4.21 10.60 3.31
C GLY A 197 3.09 11.39 4.00
N SER A 198 1.80 11.01 3.89
CA SER A 198 0.71 11.71 4.58
C SER A 198 0.66 11.52 6.11
N GLY A 199 1.55 10.68 6.68
CA GLY A 199 1.66 10.47 8.13
C GLY A 199 1.04 9.19 8.67
N LYS A 200 0.47 8.32 7.84
CA LYS A 200 -0.24 7.09 8.26
C LYS A 200 0.58 6.18 9.18
N SER A 201 1.77 5.77 8.73
CA SER A 201 2.66 4.92 9.53
C SER A 201 3.22 5.65 10.76
N THR A 202 3.32 6.99 10.70
CA THR A 202 3.68 7.81 11.87
C THR A 202 2.58 7.74 12.94
N LEU A 203 1.31 7.81 12.53
CA LEU A 203 0.17 7.63 13.43
C LEU A 203 0.20 6.24 14.10
N ALA A 204 0.46 5.17 13.35
CA ALA A 204 0.62 3.83 13.92
C ALA A 204 1.76 3.76 14.95
N ARG A 205 2.89 4.43 14.69
CA ARG A 205 4.03 4.51 15.64
C ARG A 205 3.69 5.29 16.89
N VAL A 206 2.88 6.35 16.78
CA VAL A 206 2.40 7.10 17.96
C VAL A 206 1.46 6.23 18.78
N VAL A 207 0.50 5.57 18.17
CA VAL A 207 -0.46 4.68 18.85
C VAL A 207 0.26 3.50 19.50
N SER A 208 1.20 2.85 18.80
CA SER A 208 1.98 1.71 19.33
C SER A 208 3.04 2.13 20.36
N GLY A 209 3.49 3.40 20.35
CA GLY A 209 4.34 4.01 21.38
C GLY A 209 5.80 4.27 21.04
N PRO A 210 6.41 3.78 19.95
CA PRO A 210 7.80 4.08 19.57
C PRO A 210 8.06 5.58 19.29
N LEU A 211 7.02 6.31 18.85
CA LEU A 211 7.09 7.76 18.68
C LEU A 211 6.17 8.43 19.71
N GLN A 212 6.73 9.37 20.47
CA GLN A 212 5.95 10.13 21.44
C GLN A 212 5.21 11.28 20.73
N PRO A 213 3.92 11.54 21.04
CA PRO A 213 3.23 12.72 20.57
C PRO A 213 3.84 13.98 21.19
N THR A 214 3.84 15.08 20.44
CA THR A 214 4.25 16.41 20.92
C THR A 214 3.09 17.17 21.58
N ALA A 215 1.84 16.81 21.23
CA ALA A 215 0.61 17.35 21.82
C ALA A 215 -0.52 16.34 21.70
N GLY A 216 -1.58 16.55 22.49
CA GLY A 216 -2.79 15.73 22.49
C GLY A 216 -2.73 14.52 23.41
N GLU A 217 -3.78 13.71 23.36
CA GLU A 217 -3.97 12.56 24.25
C GLU A 217 -4.50 11.35 23.48
N ILE A 218 -4.05 10.15 23.85
CA ILE A 218 -4.60 8.88 23.37
C ILE A 218 -5.22 8.13 24.54
N ARG A 219 -6.47 7.70 24.40
CA ARG A 219 -7.14 6.80 25.33
C ARG A 219 -7.32 5.43 24.71
N PHE A 220 -7.01 4.39 25.47
CA PHE A 220 -7.22 3.02 25.10
C PHE A 220 -8.08 2.31 26.17
N ASP A 221 -9.21 1.75 25.76
CA ASP A 221 -10.18 1.09 26.66
C ASP A 221 -10.54 1.98 27.87
N GLY A 222 -10.75 3.28 27.62
CA GLY A 222 -11.11 4.30 28.61
C GLY A 222 -9.92 4.89 29.39
N THR A 223 -8.71 4.31 29.31
CA THR A 223 -7.53 4.75 30.06
C THR A 223 -6.58 5.54 29.18
N VAL A 224 -6.02 6.64 29.70
CA VAL A 224 -4.99 7.44 29.01
C VAL A 224 -3.74 6.61 28.83
N LEU A 225 -3.26 6.50 27.59
CA LEU A 225 -2.01 5.83 27.29
C LEU A 225 -0.81 6.72 27.65
N PRO A 226 0.18 6.20 28.40
CA PRO A 226 1.44 6.90 28.55
C PRO A 226 2.10 7.19 27.19
N ALA A 227 2.57 8.42 26.99
CA ALA A 227 3.24 8.84 25.75
C ALA A 227 4.50 8.01 25.49
N SER A 228 5.30 7.75 26.53
CA SER A 228 6.49 6.92 26.45
C SER A 228 6.14 5.43 26.47
N LEU A 229 6.71 4.66 25.54
CA LEU A 229 6.58 3.20 25.47
C LEU A 229 7.02 2.50 26.77
N GLU A 230 8.09 3.00 27.40
CA GLU A 230 8.67 2.44 28.62
C GLU A 230 7.72 2.54 29.83
N ARG A 231 6.81 3.51 29.82
CA ARG A 231 5.81 3.72 30.89
C ARG A 231 4.54 2.91 30.66
N ARG A 232 4.39 2.26 29.52
CA ARG A 232 3.22 1.41 29.22
C ARG A 232 3.31 0.09 29.96
N SER A 233 2.22 -0.33 30.56
CA SER A 233 2.15 -1.62 31.27
C SER A 233 2.32 -2.76 30.30
N LYS A 234 2.78 -3.91 30.79
CA LYS A 234 2.88 -5.15 30.04
C LYS A 234 1.53 -5.56 29.42
N GLU A 235 0.43 -5.28 30.13
CA GLU A 235 -0.91 -5.52 29.63
C GLU A 235 -1.27 -4.60 28.47
N THR A 236 -0.96 -3.32 28.56
CA THR A 236 -1.15 -2.37 27.44
C THR A 236 -0.37 -2.81 26.20
N LEU A 237 0.91 -3.18 26.38
CA LEU A 237 1.76 -3.66 25.29
C LEU A 237 1.20 -4.95 24.66
N ARG A 238 0.64 -5.84 25.48
CA ARG A 238 -0.03 -7.05 25.00
C ARG A 238 -1.27 -6.74 24.18
N ASN A 239 -2.08 -5.81 24.63
CA ASN A 239 -3.37 -5.48 24.04
C ASN A 239 -3.26 -4.67 22.74
N ILE A 240 -2.13 -4.02 22.49
CA ILE A 240 -1.85 -3.25 21.26
C ILE A 240 -0.71 -3.93 20.51
N GLN A 241 -1.01 -4.62 19.42
CA GLN A 241 -0.01 -5.28 18.60
C GLN A 241 0.05 -4.66 17.21
N MET A 242 1.19 -4.84 16.52
CA MET A 242 1.40 -4.25 15.20
C MET A 242 1.89 -5.30 14.20
N ILE A 243 1.30 -5.30 13.02
CA ILE A 243 1.77 -5.99 11.82
C ILE A 243 2.41 -4.92 10.95
N SER A 244 3.70 -5.05 10.69
CA SER A 244 4.50 -4.11 9.91
C SER A 244 4.39 -4.38 8.42
N GLN A 245 4.60 -3.36 7.61
CA GLN A 245 4.59 -3.41 6.15
C GLN A 245 5.59 -4.43 5.58
N LEU A 246 6.80 -4.51 6.16
CA LEU A 246 7.89 -5.38 5.70
C LEU A 246 8.09 -6.55 6.67
N PRO A 247 7.58 -7.76 6.37
CA PRO A 247 7.75 -8.94 7.22
C PRO A 247 9.21 -9.30 7.47
N ASP A 248 10.09 -9.09 6.49
CA ASP A 248 11.51 -9.39 6.61
C ASP A 248 12.22 -8.59 7.71
N LEU A 249 11.79 -7.35 7.95
CA LEU A 249 12.30 -6.54 9.05
C LEU A 249 11.66 -6.88 10.39
N ALA A 250 10.47 -7.46 10.36
CA ALA A 250 9.70 -7.79 11.56
C ALA A 250 10.07 -9.15 12.16
N LEU A 251 10.56 -10.10 11.36
CA LEU A 251 10.89 -11.45 11.77
C LEU A 251 12.40 -11.58 12.04
N ASN A 252 12.77 -12.14 13.20
CA ASN A 252 14.18 -12.39 13.50
C ASN A 252 14.70 -13.55 12.63
N PRO A 253 15.65 -13.30 11.69
CA PRO A 253 16.12 -14.32 10.74
C PRO A 253 16.88 -15.48 11.39
N ARG A 254 17.29 -15.35 12.65
CA ARG A 254 18.05 -16.37 13.41
C ARG A 254 17.15 -17.24 14.30
N ARG A 255 15.82 -17.10 14.20
CA ARG A 255 14.87 -17.88 15.01
C ARG A 255 13.96 -18.68 14.09
N THR A 256 13.59 -19.86 14.56
CA THR A 256 12.58 -20.67 13.87
C THR A 256 11.20 -20.03 13.95
N ILE A 257 10.31 -20.41 13.06
CA ILE A 257 8.92 -19.93 13.06
C ILE A 257 8.21 -20.27 14.37
N ALA A 258 8.45 -21.47 14.91
CA ALA A 258 7.93 -21.88 16.22
C ALA A 258 8.40 -20.93 17.34
N ASP A 259 9.68 -20.56 17.36
CA ASP A 259 10.24 -19.64 18.36
C ASP A 259 9.61 -18.25 18.23
N ILE A 260 9.48 -17.74 16.99
CA ILE A 260 8.92 -16.43 16.71
C ILE A 260 7.47 -16.33 17.21
N ILE A 261 6.62 -17.31 16.88
CA ILE A 261 5.21 -17.33 17.29
C ILE A 261 5.07 -17.59 18.79
N SER A 262 5.92 -18.43 19.38
CA SER A 262 5.85 -18.75 20.80
C SER A 262 6.33 -17.63 21.72
N ARG A 263 7.13 -16.69 21.22
CA ARG A 263 7.73 -15.60 22.03
C ARG A 263 6.71 -14.75 22.78
N PRO A 264 5.62 -14.24 22.16
CA PRO A 264 4.58 -13.49 22.88
C PRO A 264 3.88 -14.32 23.96
N LEU A 265 3.63 -15.61 23.71
CA LEU A 265 3.01 -16.51 24.68
C LEU A 265 3.88 -16.65 25.95
N GLN A 266 5.19 -16.76 25.77
CA GLN A 266 6.13 -16.79 26.89
C GLN A 266 6.20 -15.43 27.58
N PHE A 267 6.39 -14.36 26.82
CA PHE A 267 6.65 -13.02 27.36
C PHE A 267 5.44 -12.47 28.11
N TYR A 268 4.24 -12.54 27.51
CA TYR A 268 3.04 -11.94 28.10
C TYR A 268 2.37 -12.84 29.15
N PHE A 269 2.35 -14.14 28.93
CA PHE A 269 1.57 -15.07 29.75
C PHE A 269 2.44 -16.02 30.62
N GLY A 270 3.76 -16.04 30.41
CA GLY A 270 4.62 -16.99 31.15
C GLY A 270 4.31 -18.46 30.87
N MET A 271 3.69 -18.77 29.70
CA MET A 271 3.25 -20.12 29.40
C MET A 271 4.38 -21.14 29.45
N PRO A 272 4.19 -22.32 30.08
CA PRO A 272 5.16 -23.42 30.04
C PRO A 272 5.28 -23.99 28.62
N ARG A 273 6.38 -24.71 28.36
CA ARG A 273 6.77 -25.16 27.01
C ARG A 273 5.69 -25.96 26.29
N ASP A 274 5.06 -26.89 26.98
CA ASP A 274 4.06 -27.79 26.35
C ASP A 274 2.76 -27.06 26.01
N ALA A 275 2.30 -26.16 26.90
CA ALA A 275 1.15 -25.29 26.63
C ALA A 275 1.44 -24.34 25.41
N ARG A 276 2.67 -23.82 25.31
CA ARG A 276 3.08 -22.99 24.15
C ARG A 276 3.05 -23.79 22.86
N ARG A 277 3.55 -25.04 22.86
CA ARG A 277 3.52 -25.88 21.63
C ARG A 277 2.10 -26.10 21.14
N LYS A 278 1.14 -26.34 22.05
CA LYS A 278 -0.27 -26.49 21.70
C LYS A 278 -0.85 -25.19 21.14
N ALA A 279 -0.62 -24.04 21.82
CA ALA A 279 -1.10 -22.76 21.37
C ALA A 279 -0.48 -22.32 20.03
N VAL A 280 0.80 -22.63 19.78
CA VAL A 280 1.44 -22.39 18.49
C VAL A 280 0.79 -23.23 17.39
N ALA A 281 0.44 -24.50 17.64
CA ALA A 281 -0.25 -25.35 16.68
C ALA A 281 -1.64 -24.78 16.33
N GLU A 282 -2.40 -24.28 17.31
CA GLU A 282 -3.69 -23.62 17.10
C GLU A 282 -3.55 -22.34 16.25
N LEU A 283 -2.51 -21.53 16.51
CA LEU A 283 -2.23 -20.32 15.73
C LEU A 283 -1.81 -20.62 14.28
N ILE A 284 -1.04 -21.68 14.07
CA ILE A 284 -0.65 -22.16 12.73
C ILE A 284 -1.89 -22.61 11.95
N ASP A 285 -2.77 -23.39 12.58
CA ASP A 285 -4.02 -23.82 11.95
C ASP A 285 -4.93 -22.60 11.65
N LEU A 286 -5.07 -21.65 12.58
CA LEU A 286 -5.84 -20.42 12.41
C LEU A 286 -5.32 -19.56 11.23
N THR A 287 -4.00 -19.48 11.08
CA THR A 287 -3.36 -18.68 10.01
C THR A 287 -3.11 -19.46 8.72
N GLU A 288 -3.63 -20.71 8.64
CA GLU A 288 -3.53 -21.56 7.44
C GLU A 288 -2.08 -21.77 6.98
N LEU A 289 -1.16 -21.85 7.93
CA LEU A 289 0.24 -22.16 7.66
C LEU A 289 0.47 -23.68 7.69
N PRO A 290 1.24 -24.23 6.77
CA PRO A 290 1.65 -25.63 6.85
C PRO A 290 2.47 -25.92 8.11
N LYS A 291 2.15 -27.00 8.83
CA LYS A 291 2.82 -27.38 10.10
C LYS A 291 4.32 -27.63 9.96
N ASN A 292 4.75 -28.07 8.78
CA ASN A 292 6.18 -28.31 8.48
C ASN A 292 7.02 -27.03 8.42
N LEU A 293 6.39 -25.85 8.46
CA LEU A 293 7.12 -24.57 8.49
C LEU A 293 7.63 -24.22 9.89
N LEU A 294 7.13 -24.85 10.95
CA LEU A 294 7.48 -24.50 12.33
C LEU A 294 8.99 -24.56 12.63
N GLU A 295 9.72 -25.50 12.00
CA GLU A 295 11.15 -25.68 12.19
C GLU A 295 12.01 -24.88 11.19
N ARG A 296 11.36 -24.20 10.23
CA ARG A 296 12.05 -23.38 9.23
C ARG A 296 12.39 -22.00 9.77
N TYR A 297 13.26 -21.32 9.03
CA TYR A 297 13.66 -19.93 9.27
C TYR A 297 12.92 -18.98 8.30
N PRO A 298 12.77 -17.70 8.64
CA PRO A 298 12.09 -16.73 7.78
C PRO A 298 12.59 -16.67 6.33
N ALA A 299 13.89 -16.83 6.09
CA ALA A 299 14.46 -16.80 4.75
C ALA A 299 13.96 -17.93 3.82
N GLU A 300 13.40 -19.00 4.38
CA GLU A 300 12.88 -20.16 3.64
C GLU A 300 11.39 -20.03 3.26
N LEU A 301 10.73 -18.92 3.65
CA LEU A 301 9.31 -18.70 3.46
C LEU A 301 9.04 -17.75 2.30
N SER A 302 7.89 -17.95 1.62
CA SER A 302 7.36 -16.95 0.68
C SER A 302 6.87 -15.69 1.41
N GLY A 303 6.68 -14.56 0.69
CA GLY A 303 6.20 -13.31 1.25
C GLY A 303 4.87 -13.47 2.00
N GLY A 304 3.89 -14.16 1.41
CA GLY A 304 2.60 -14.44 2.05
C GLY A 304 2.72 -15.32 3.29
N GLN A 305 3.61 -16.32 3.29
CA GLN A 305 3.88 -17.14 4.47
C GLN A 305 4.52 -16.32 5.60
N LYS A 306 5.50 -15.44 5.28
CA LYS A 306 6.09 -14.50 6.25
C LYS A 306 5.02 -13.60 6.86
N GLN A 307 4.11 -13.07 6.04
CA GLN A 307 3.02 -12.22 6.51
C GLN A 307 2.07 -12.98 7.45
N ARG A 308 1.69 -14.20 7.11
CA ARG A 308 0.88 -15.06 8.00
C ARG A 308 1.59 -15.37 9.32
N VAL A 309 2.92 -15.53 9.32
CA VAL A 309 3.72 -15.66 10.56
C VAL A 309 3.68 -14.38 11.40
N CYS A 310 3.77 -13.19 10.78
CA CYS A 310 3.62 -11.91 11.47
C CYS A 310 2.23 -11.79 12.13
N ILE A 311 1.18 -12.22 11.42
CA ILE A 311 -0.19 -12.25 11.95
C ILE A 311 -0.28 -13.24 13.13
N ALA A 312 0.19 -14.49 12.97
CA ALA A 312 0.19 -15.50 14.02
C ALA A 312 0.92 -15.01 15.28
N ARG A 313 2.09 -14.36 15.12
CA ARG A 313 2.85 -13.76 16.21
C ARG A 313 2.07 -12.67 16.94
N ALA A 314 1.41 -11.79 16.20
CA ALA A 314 0.60 -10.72 16.79
C ALA A 314 -0.61 -11.30 17.55
N LEU A 315 -1.31 -12.27 16.97
CA LEU A 315 -2.44 -12.97 17.58
C LEU A 315 -2.06 -13.78 18.81
N ALA A 316 -0.82 -14.28 18.91
CA ALA A 316 -0.30 -14.97 20.09
C ALA A 316 -0.37 -14.10 21.36
N ALA A 317 -0.36 -12.77 21.25
CA ALA A 317 -0.57 -11.84 22.34
C ALA A 317 -2.05 -11.70 22.77
N ARG A 318 -3.00 -12.22 21.99
CA ARG A 318 -4.46 -12.02 22.13
C ARG A 318 -4.81 -10.53 22.27
N PRO A 319 -4.50 -9.71 21.26
CA PRO A 319 -4.65 -8.26 21.34
C PRO A 319 -6.12 -7.84 21.27
N LYS A 320 -6.45 -6.68 21.89
CA LYS A 320 -7.72 -5.99 21.68
C LYS A 320 -7.66 -5.08 20.44
N LEU A 321 -6.46 -4.54 20.12
CA LEU A 321 -6.19 -3.68 18.98
C LEU A 321 -5.02 -4.23 18.16
N LEU A 322 -5.24 -4.38 16.87
CA LEU A 322 -4.22 -4.73 15.90
C LEU A 322 -4.01 -3.56 14.92
N LEU A 323 -2.80 -3.05 14.91
CA LEU A 323 -2.35 -2.04 13.97
C LEU A 323 -1.80 -2.77 12.74
N CYS A 324 -2.43 -2.61 11.58
CA CYS A 324 -2.02 -3.24 10.33
C CYS A 324 -1.46 -2.14 9.41
N ASP A 325 -0.14 -2.04 9.33
CA ASP A 325 0.53 -1.06 8.48
C ASP A 325 0.86 -1.69 7.12
N GLU A 326 0.02 -1.43 6.13
CA GLU A 326 0.09 -1.97 4.77
C GLU A 326 0.33 -3.50 4.70
N PRO A 327 -0.49 -4.32 5.36
CA PRO A 327 -0.18 -5.75 5.54
C PRO A 327 -0.23 -6.58 4.25
N THR A 328 -0.65 -6.00 3.13
CA THR A 328 -0.84 -6.69 1.84
C THR A 328 -0.09 -6.05 0.68
N SER A 329 0.63 -4.94 0.88
CA SER A 329 1.21 -4.11 -0.19
C SER A 329 2.29 -4.80 -1.03
N ALA A 330 2.94 -5.85 -0.51
CA ALA A 330 4.01 -6.58 -1.20
C ALA A 330 3.58 -8.02 -1.62
N LEU A 331 2.26 -8.26 -1.71
CA LEU A 331 1.71 -9.59 -1.98
C LEU A 331 0.95 -9.58 -3.30
N ASP A 332 0.95 -10.73 -3.98
CA ASP A 332 0.07 -10.92 -5.13
C ASP A 332 -1.43 -10.86 -4.72
N PRO A 333 -2.34 -10.51 -5.66
CA PRO A 333 -3.74 -10.24 -5.32
C PRO A 333 -4.48 -11.38 -4.63
N LEU A 334 -4.22 -12.64 -5.01
CA LEU A 334 -4.89 -13.79 -4.39
C LEU A 334 -4.38 -14.05 -2.98
N VAL A 335 -3.08 -13.89 -2.76
CA VAL A 335 -2.50 -13.99 -1.40
C VAL A 335 -2.98 -12.83 -0.55
N ALA A 336 -3.04 -11.61 -1.08
CA ALA A 336 -3.58 -10.45 -0.39
C ALA A 336 -5.04 -10.67 0.04
N GLU A 337 -5.90 -11.14 -0.86
CA GLU A 337 -7.30 -11.48 -0.53
C GLU A 337 -7.39 -12.56 0.56
N SER A 338 -6.57 -13.61 0.48
CA SER A 338 -6.56 -14.66 1.50
C SER A 338 -6.12 -14.14 2.88
N ILE A 339 -5.23 -13.14 2.93
CA ILE A 339 -4.85 -12.45 4.17
C ILE A 339 -6.01 -11.59 4.70
N LEU A 340 -6.73 -10.89 3.83
CA LEU A 340 -7.89 -10.09 4.23
C LEU A 340 -9.03 -10.99 4.75
N GLU A 341 -9.29 -12.14 4.13
CA GLU A 341 -10.26 -13.14 4.61
C GLU A 341 -9.86 -13.69 5.97
N LEU A 342 -8.58 -13.99 6.17
CA LEU A 342 -8.04 -14.40 7.47
C LEU A 342 -8.29 -13.32 8.53
N LEU A 343 -7.95 -12.07 8.26
CA LEU A 343 -8.14 -10.97 9.22
C LEU A 343 -9.64 -10.77 9.56
N ARG A 344 -10.53 -10.85 8.57
CA ARG A 344 -11.99 -10.77 8.78
C ARG A 344 -12.50 -11.91 9.66
N ARG A 345 -12.06 -13.15 9.42
CA ARG A 345 -12.41 -14.31 10.23
C ARG A 345 -11.92 -14.13 11.66
N VAL A 346 -10.66 -13.77 11.85
CA VAL A 346 -10.10 -13.50 13.18
C VAL A 346 -10.89 -12.41 13.90
N GLN A 347 -11.24 -11.30 13.23
CA GLN A 347 -12.03 -10.25 13.82
C GLN A 347 -13.42 -10.72 14.27
N SER A 348 -14.09 -11.53 13.45
CA SER A 348 -15.42 -12.07 13.80
C SER A 348 -15.39 -13.00 15.01
N GLU A 349 -14.33 -13.81 15.14
CA GLU A 349 -14.15 -14.78 16.21
C GLU A 349 -13.64 -14.13 17.52
N THR A 350 -12.68 -13.21 17.42
CA THR A 350 -11.98 -12.65 18.60
C THR A 350 -12.47 -11.27 19.02
N LYS A 351 -13.28 -10.61 18.17
CA LYS A 351 -13.71 -9.21 18.34
C LYS A 351 -12.54 -8.21 18.46
N THR A 352 -11.39 -8.55 17.91
CA THR A 352 -10.23 -7.67 17.83
C THR A 352 -10.55 -6.48 16.92
N SER A 353 -10.22 -5.26 17.36
CA SER A 353 -10.40 -4.06 16.55
C SER A 353 -9.16 -3.80 15.70
N TYR A 354 -9.34 -3.24 14.51
CA TYR A 354 -8.24 -2.96 13.60
C TYR A 354 -8.09 -1.46 13.31
N LEU A 355 -6.87 -0.95 13.43
CA LEU A 355 -6.45 0.27 12.74
C LEU A 355 -5.70 -0.18 11.49
N PHE A 356 -6.33 -0.06 10.34
CA PHE A 356 -5.85 -0.62 9.09
C PHE A 356 -5.33 0.47 8.15
N ILE A 357 -4.04 0.52 7.93
CA ILE A 357 -3.38 1.49 7.05
C ILE A 357 -3.18 0.87 5.69
N THR A 358 -3.64 1.54 4.65
CA THR A 358 -3.42 1.14 3.26
C THR A 358 -3.56 2.34 2.33
N HIS A 359 -2.95 2.25 1.16
CA HIS A 359 -3.20 3.17 0.04
C HIS A 359 -4.18 2.57 -0.98
N ASP A 360 -4.55 1.29 -0.86
CA ASP A 360 -5.49 0.61 -1.77
C ASP A 360 -6.94 0.76 -1.29
N LEU A 361 -7.70 1.61 -1.98
CA LEU A 361 -9.12 1.84 -1.68
C LEU A 361 -10.01 0.64 -2.01
N ALA A 362 -9.59 -0.28 -2.87
CA ALA A 362 -10.33 -1.52 -3.11
C ALA A 362 -10.31 -2.38 -1.84
N ILE A 363 -9.17 -2.48 -1.16
CA ILE A 363 -9.04 -3.16 0.14
C ILE A 363 -9.93 -2.50 1.19
N VAL A 364 -9.93 -1.17 1.24
CA VAL A 364 -10.74 -0.42 2.22
C VAL A 364 -12.24 -0.75 2.09
N ARG A 365 -12.75 -0.87 0.86
CA ARG A 365 -14.15 -1.28 0.59
C ARG A 365 -14.50 -2.64 1.19
N THR A 366 -13.52 -3.53 1.31
CA THR A 366 -13.72 -4.92 1.78
C THR A 366 -13.52 -5.11 3.27
N ILE A 367 -12.82 -4.23 4.00
CA ILE A 367 -12.47 -4.46 5.40
C ILE A 367 -12.93 -3.35 6.36
N ALA A 368 -13.13 -2.12 5.87
CA ALA A 368 -13.36 -0.97 6.74
C ALA A 368 -14.82 -0.81 7.15
N ASP A 369 -15.04 -0.39 8.40
CA ASP A 369 -16.31 0.14 8.93
C ASP A 369 -16.29 1.67 8.89
N LYS A 370 -15.18 2.30 9.29
CA LYS A 370 -14.92 3.73 9.21
C LYS A 370 -13.66 4.00 8.39
N ILE A 371 -13.58 5.19 7.81
CA ILE A 371 -12.43 5.64 7.03
C ILE A 371 -11.98 7.00 7.51
N ALA A 372 -10.66 7.18 7.64
CA ALA A 372 -10.03 8.48 7.80
C ALA A 372 -9.09 8.73 6.59
N VAL A 373 -9.32 9.81 5.88
CA VAL A 373 -8.48 10.26 4.77
C VAL A 373 -7.44 11.24 5.31
N MET A 374 -6.16 10.88 5.20
CA MET A 374 -5.04 11.70 5.66
C MET A 374 -4.33 12.39 4.50
N HIS A 375 -4.08 13.68 4.67
CA HIS A 375 -3.31 14.50 3.73
C HIS A 375 -2.37 15.42 4.50
N GLN A 376 -1.08 15.43 4.14
CA GLN A 376 -0.06 16.31 4.72
C GLN A 376 -0.10 16.38 6.27
N GLY A 377 -0.20 15.22 6.91
CA GLY A 377 -0.18 15.12 8.37
C GLY A 377 -1.50 15.43 9.09
N SER A 378 -2.58 15.73 8.37
CA SER A 378 -3.89 16.02 8.93
C SER A 378 -4.97 15.08 8.40
N VAL A 379 -6.09 14.95 9.13
CA VAL A 379 -7.28 14.23 8.66
C VAL A 379 -8.20 15.21 7.95
N VAL A 380 -8.37 15.03 6.64
CA VAL A 380 -9.22 15.90 5.81
C VAL A 380 -10.66 15.41 5.73
N ARG A 381 -10.89 14.09 5.89
CA ARG A 381 -12.22 13.50 5.93
C ARG A 381 -12.25 12.29 6.86
N TYR A 382 -13.32 12.15 7.64
CA TYR A 382 -13.48 11.03 8.57
C TYR A 382 -14.98 10.71 8.75
N GLY A 383 -15.32 9.44 8.79
CA GLY A 383 -16.69 8.99 9.00
C GLY A 383 -16.92 7.51 8.69
N LEU A 384 -18.17 7.12 8.60
CA LEU A 384 -18.55 5.80 8.12
C LEU A 384 -18.08 5.58 6.68
N LYS A 385 -17.76 4.34 6.34
CA LYS A 385 -17.26 3.98 4.99
C LYS A 385 -18.16 4.55 3.88
N LEU A 386 -19.48 4.39 4.00
CA LEU A 386 -20.42 4.88 2.99
C LEU A 386 -20.38 6.40 2.86
N ASP A 387 -20.30 7.14 3.98
CA ASP A 387 -20.29 8.61 3.98
C ASP A 387 -18.99 9.15 3.36
N VAL A 388 -17.86 8.50 3.64
CA VAL A 388 -16.56 8.93 3.11
C VAL A 388 -16.43 8.61 1.63
N LEU A 389 -16.98 7.48 1.18
CA LEU A 389 -16.89 7.03 -0.22
C LEU A 389 -18.06 7.54 -1.09
N SER A 390 -18.93 8.41 -0.56
CA SER A 390 -20.06 9.02 -1.28
C SER A 390 -19.91 10.54 -1.37
N PRO A 391 -20.39 11.16 -2.48
CA PRO A 391 -20.38 12.61 -2.59
C PRO A 391 -21.33 13.28 -1.57
N PRO A 392 -21.12 14.58 -1.24
CA PRO A 392 -20.06 15.46 -1.78
C PRO A 392 -18.70 15.17 -1.18
N TYR A 393 -17.64 15.30 -1.99
CA TYR A 393 -16.26 15.10 -1.55
C TYR A 393 -15.55 16.45 -1.35
N ASP A 394 -14.58 16.51 -0.43
CA ASP A 394 -13.52 17.50 -0.49
C ASP A 394 -12.59 17.24 -1.69
N ASP A 395 -11.84 18.28 -2.11
CA ASP A 395 -11.01 18.22 -3.33
C ASP A 395 -9.97 17.09 -3.30
N TYR A 396 -9.37 16.86 -2.13
CA TYR A 396 -8.35 15.82 -2.00
C TYR A 396 -8.95 14.41 -2.04
N THR A 397 -10.05 14.18 -1.33
CA THR A 397 -10.77 12.89 -1.36
C THR A 397 -11.29 12.60 -2.77
N ALA A 398 -11.82 13.61 -3.47
CA ALA A 398 -12.25 13.47 -4.88
C ALA A 398 -11.07 13.06 -5.78
N LYS A 399 -9.92 13.73 -5.64
CA LYS A 399 -8.69 13.39 -6.37
C LYS A 399 -8.23 11.97 -6.07
N LEU A 400 -8.19 11.59 -4.78
CA LEU A 400 -7.77 10.25 -4.34
C LEU A 400 -8.66 9.15 -4.93
N LEU A 401 -9.99 9.31 -4.84
CA LEU A 401 -10.97 8.37 -5.39
C LEU A 401 -10.91 8.27 -6.92
N ALA A 402 -10.74 9.40 -7.61
CA ALA A 402 -10.59 9.44 -9.06
C ALA A 402 -9.26 8.82 -9.54
N SER A 403 -8.30 8.66 -8.64
CA SER A 403 -6.98 8.11 -8.93
C SER A 403 -6.90 6.58 -8.79
N VAL A 404 -7.97 5.89 -8.42
CA VAL A 404 -7.97 4.42 -8.31
C VAL A 404 -8.13 3.81 -9.69
N PRO A 405 -7.17 3.01 -10.17
CA PRO A 405 -7.28 2.33 -11.46
C PRO A 405 -8.51 1.42 -11.49
N GLN A 406 -9.31 1.55 -12.54
CA GLN A 406 -10.49 0.71 -12.75
C GLN A 406 -10.15 -0.47 -13.65
N MET A 407 -10.81 -1.60 -13.44
CA MET A 407 -10.69 -2.79 -14.30
C MET A 407 -11.49 -2.64 -15.62
N LYS A 408 -11.62 -1.39 -16.09
CA LYS A 408 -12.31 -1.05 -17.34
C LYS A 408 -11.26 -0.58 -18.36
N PRO A 409 -11.04 -1.28 -19.45
CA PRO A 409 -10.15 -0.81 -20.52
C PRO A 409 -10.56 0.59 -21.01
N GLY A 410 -9.57 1.46 -21.23
CA GLY A 410 -9.81 2.83 -21.68
C GLY A 410 -10.09 3.86 -20.59
N TRP A 411 -10.21 3.46 -19.32
CA TRP A 411 -10.40 4.42 -18.21
C TRP A 411 -9.24 5.43 -18.09
N LEU A 412 -8.01 5.01 -18.32
CA LEU A 412 -6.86 5.91 -18.29
C LEU A 412 -6.90 6.91 -19.45
N ASP A 413 -7.40 6.50 -20.62
CA ASP A 413 -7.55 7.37 -21.79
C ASP A 413 -8.60 8.46 -21.50
N ASP A 414 -9.70 8.11 -20.86
CA ASP A 414 -10.72 9.07 -20.41
C ASP A 414 -10.14 10.11 -19.44
N ILE A 415 -9.23 9.68 -18.54
CA ILE A 415 -8.54 10.61 -17.62
C ILE A 415 -7.58 11.54 -18.36
N ILE A 416 -6.82 11.01 -19.31
CA ILE A 416 -5.89 11.79 -20.12
C ILE A 416 -6.66 12.89 -20.87
N LEU A 417 -7.75 12.53 -21.55
CA LEU A 417 -8.60 13.46 -22.28
C LEU A 417 -9.15 14.57 -21.37
N LYS A 418 -9.72 14.20 -20.23
CA LYS A 418 -10.25 15.20 -19.27
C LYS A 418 -9.19 16.15 -18.73
N ARG A 419 -7.95 15.69 -18.54
CA ARG A 419 -6.84 16.54 -18.09
C ARG A 419 -6.41 17.53 -19.19
N GLU A 420 -6.37 17.07 -20.43
CA GLU A 420 -6.04 17.90 -21.60
C GLU A 420 -7.10 19.00 -21.83
N GLU A 421 -8.38 18.64 -21.73
CA GLU A 421 -9.50 19.59 -21.81
C GLU A 421 -9.42 20.69 -20.73
N ARG A 422 -9.10 20.32 -19.48
CA ARG A 422 -8.93 21.29 -18.38
C ARG A 422 -7.76 22.24 -18.65
N THR A 423 -6.63 21.72 -19.08
CA THR A 423 -5.44 22.52 -19.38
C THR A 423 -5.74 23.55 -20.50
N ILE A 424 -6.47 23.16 -21.54
CA ILE A 424 -6.91 24.05 -22.63
C ILE A 424 -7.87 25.12 -22.11
N ALA A 425 -8.82 24.75 -21.23
CA ALA A 425 -9.78 25.67 -20.64
C ALA A 425 -9.12 26.71 -19.74
N ASP A 426 -8.13 26.32 -18.95
CA ASP A 426 -7.38 27.22 -18.07
C ASP A 426 -6.47 28.17 -18.90
N THR A 427 -5.76 27.67 -19.90
CA THR A 427 -4.97 28.49 -20.82
C THR A 427 -5.84 29.54 -21.55
N ASN A 428 -7.06 29.18 -21.95
CA ASN A 428 -7.99 30.08 -22.57
C ASN A 428 -8.59 31.14 -21.62
N LYS A 429 -8.64 30.87 -20.31
CA LYS A 429 -9.03 31.87 -19.30
C LYS A 429 -7.92 32.90 -19.07
N ASP A 430 -6.67 32.43 -18.96
CA ASP A 430 -5.51 33.29 -18.74
C ASP A 430 -5.23 34.20 -19.96
N MET A 431 -5.57 33.76 -21.18
CA MET A 431 -5.47 34.62 -22.37
C MET A 431 -6.61 35.67 -22.51
N LYS A 432 -7.68 35.52 -21.68
CA LYS A 432 -8.81 36.46 -21.68
C LYS A 432 -8.83 37.43 -20.49
N ALA A 433 -7.94 37.24 -19.52
CA ALA A 433 -7.72 38.10 -18.37
C ALA A 433 -6.55 39.07 -18.62
#